data_53402f537557637f68ddeb7e2e7824ad
#
_entry.id   53402f537557637f68ddeb7e2e7824ad
#
_cell.length_a   1.000
_cell.length_b   1.000
_cell.length_c   1.000
_cell.angle_alpha   90.00
_cell.angle_beta   90.00
_cell.angle_gamma   90.00
#
_symmetry.space_group_name_H-M   'P 1'
#
loop_
_entity.id
_entity.type
_entity.pdbx_description
1 polymer ?
#
loop_
_entity_poly.entity_id
_entity_poly.type
_entity_poly.pdbx_seq_one_letter_code
_entity_poly.pdbx_strand_id
1 'polypeptide(L)'
;MSTKHVQRIMKAEGLLRPPKQHPRPAPGLSDNSITKLPPQRVNDVWTYDFISIRLADASKLRMLSVLDEYSRFAMPPLIDRSIPAPRVVDHLRKLFRLYGIPTRIRSDNGPEFVAEALTSWLTTLGVETRFIKPASPWENAYVETWHDKLRTEKLNDEVLITPAEARLVITDWIDHYNHDRPHSRLDRKTPAAIRYAAVDTPTLTQVDQT
;
A
#
# COMPACT_ATOMS: atom_id res chain seq x y z
N MET A 1 30.98 0.67 -21.39
CA MET A 1 30.64 -0.76 -21.35
C MET A 1 29.31 -1.01 -22.04
N SER A 2 29.21 -2.06 -22.89
CA SER A 2 27.96 -2.42 -23.55
C SER A 2 27.02 -3.11 -22.54
N THR A 3 25.72 -2.83 -22.61
CA THR A 3 24.68 -3.49 -21.77
C THR A 3 24.75 -5.00 -21.82
N LYS A 4 25.07 -5.58 -22.98
CA LYS A 4 25.26 -7.04 -23.15
C LYS A 4 26.45 -7.57 -22.34
N HIS A 5 27.51 -6.79 -22.18
CA HIS A 5 28.69 -7.20 -21.41
C HIS A 5 28.37 -7.22 -19.91
N VAL A 6 27.66 -6.20 -19.42
CA VAL A 6 27.18 -6.16 -18.01
C VAL A 6 26.26 -7.34 -17.71
N GLN A 7 25.29 -7.64 -18.57
CA GLN A 7 24.40 -8.79 -18.40
C GLN A 7 25.15 -10.12 -18.38
N ARG A 8 26.21 -10.27 -19.16
CA ARG A 8 27.03 -11.48 -19.18
C ARG A 8 27.79 -11.67 -17.85
N ILE A 9 28.34 -10.59 -17.30
CA ILE A 9 29.01 -10.63 -15.99
C ILE A 9 27.99 -10.96 -14.90
N MET A 10 26.85 -10.27 -14.86
CA MET A 10 25.80 -10.54 -13.87
C MET A 10 25.31 -12.00 -13.91
N LYS A 11 25.24 -12.60 -15.11
CA LYS A 11 24.89 -14.01 -15.27
C LYS A 11 25.98 -14.94 -14.74
N ALA A 12 27.25 -14.65 -15.01
CA ALA A 12 28.38 -15.45 -14.56
C ALA A 12 28.52 -15.43 -13.03
N GLU A 13 28.25 -14.29 -12.41
CA GLU A 13 28.30 -14.08 -10.96
C GLU A 13 27.00 -14.46 -10.21
N GLY A 14 26.01 -15.04 -10.92
CA GLY A 14 24.73 -15.43 -10.29
C GLY A 14 23.87 -14.26 -9.79
N LEU A 15 24.17 -13.03 -10.21
CA LEU A 15 23.48 -11.80 -9.80
C LEU A 15 22.20 -11.52 -10.59
N LEU A 16 21.89 -12.33 -11.60
CA LEU A 16 20.61 -12.20 -12.30
C LEU A 16 19.48 -12.75 -11.43
N ARG A 17 18.47 -11.94 -11.18
CA ARG A 17 17.22 -12.45 -10.62
C ARG A 17 16.69 -13.56 -11.53
N PRO A 18 16.22 -14.69 -10.98
CA PRO A 18 15.50 -15.67 -11.79
C PRO A 18 14.35 -14.96 -12.50
N PRO A 19 14.06 -15.31 -13.75
CA PRO A 19 12.96 -14.71 -14.47
C PRO A 19 11.69 -14.89 -13.64
N LYS A 20 10.94 -13.79 -13.40
CA LYS A 20 9.63 -13.88 -12.77
C LYS A 20 8.83 -14.91 -13.55
N GLN A 21 8.49 -16.02 -12.92
CA GLN A 21 7.47 -16.90 -13.48
C GLN A 21 6.19 -16.08 -13.54
N HIS A 22 5.82 -15.63 -14.73
CA HIS A 22 4.50 -15.05 -14.93
C HIS A 22 3.50 -16.15 -14.57
N PRO A 23 2.57 -15.91 -13.62
CA PRO A 23 1.48 -16.83 -13.41
C PRO A 23 0.83 -17.08 -14.77
N ARG A 24 0.63 -18.34 -15.16
CA ARG A 24 -0.15 -18.64 -16.35
C ARG A 24 -1.47 -17.90 -16.23
N PRO A 25 -1.96 -17.20 -17.28
CA PRO A 25 -3.28 -16.63 -17.26
C PRO A 25 -4.26 -17.71 -16.81
N ALA A 26 -5.03 -17.46 -15.79
CA ALA A 26 -6.07 -18.38 -15.37
C ALA A 26 -7.00 -18.62 -16.57
N PRO A 27 -7.34 -19.87 -16.90
CA PRO A 27 -8.25 -20.14 -18.00
C PRO A 27 -9.63 -19.61 -17.63
N GLY A 28 -10.18 -18.74 -18.49
CA GLY A 28 -11.58 -18.34 -18.48
C GLY A 28 -11.89 -17.20 -17.52
N LEU A 29 -12.19 -16.06 -18.10
CA LEU A 29 -13.03 -15.04 -17.48
C LEU A 29 -14.39 -15.71 -17.16
N SER A 30 -14.60 -16.14 -15.94
CA SER A 30 -15.94 -16.40 -15.47
C SER A 30 -16.63 -15.03 -15.31
N ASP A 31 -17.91 -14.94 -15.68
CA ASP A 31 -18.80 -13.77 -15.54
C ASP A 31 -18.92 -13.25 -14.08
N ASN A 32 -18.19 -13.84 -13.16
CA ASN A 32 -18.03 -13.43 -11.76
C ASN A 32 -16.79 -12.57 -11.49
N SER A 33 -16.13 -12.02 -12.51
CA SER A 33 -15.14 -10.97 -12.29
C SER A 33 -15.88 -9.75 -11.78
N ILE A 34 -15.97 -9.64 -10.45
CA ILE A 34 -16.42 -8.41 -9.79
C ILE A 34 -15.55 -7.32 -10.37
N THR A 35 -16.23 -6.43 -11.07
CA THR A 35 -15.64 -5.28 -11.72
C THR A 35 -14.74 -4.60 -10.69
N LYS A 36 -13.43 -4.72 -10.85
CA LYS A 36 -12.49 -3.87 -10.12
C LYS A 36 -12.89 -2.46 -10.50
N LEU A 37 -13.60 -1.78 -9.62
CA LEU A 37 -13.80 -0.34 -9.79
C LEU A 37 -12.43 0.29 -9.58
N PRO A 38 -11.72 0.66 -10.66
CA PRO A 38 -10.42 1.29 -10.50
C PRO A 38 -10.61 2.62 -9.78
N PRO A 39 -9.68 3.02 -8.93
CA PRO A 39 -9.76 4.31 -8.27
C PRO A 39 -9.76 5.42 -9.34
N GLN A 40 -10.66 6.39 -9.21
CA GLN A 40 -10.84 7.47 -10.19
C GLN A 40 -10.09 8.75 -9.79
N ARG A 41 -9.80 8.92 -8.51
CA ARG A 41 -9.16 10.12 -7.95
C ARG A 41 -8.42 9.80 -6.67
N VAL A 42 -7.63 10.74 -6.19
CA VAL A 42 -7.05 10.69 -4.84
C VAL A 42 -8.16 10.58 -3.80
N ASN A 43 -7.95 9.78 -2.78
CA ASN A 43 -8.94 9.47 -1.74
C ASN A 43 -10.22 8.78 -2.25
N ASP A 44 -10.19 8.15 -3.41
CA ASP A 44 -11.31 7.31 -3.85
C ASP A 44 -11.29 5.95 -3.14
N VAL A 45 -10.16 5.24 -3.21
CA VAL A 45 -9.97 3.95 -2.55
C VAL A 45 -8.66 3.94 -1.79
N TRP A 46 -8.74 3.70 -0.49
CA TRP A 46 -7.58 3.32 0.31
C TRP A 46 -7.57 1.81 0.52
N THR A 47 -6.40 1.22 0.44
CA THR A 47 -6.18 -0.18 0.82
C THR A 47 -5.28 -0.22 2.03
N TYR A 48 -5.58 -1.12 2.97
CA TYR A 48 -4.73 -1.34 4.13
C TYR A 48 -4.57 -2.83 4.40
N ASP A 49 -3.42 -3.17 4.99
CA ASP A 49 -3.09 -4.55 5.32
C ASP A 49 -1.97 -4.61 6.36
N PHE A 50 -1.82 -5.78 7.00
CA PHE A 50 -0.76 -6.05 7.94
C PHE A 50 0.40 -6.79 7.32
N ILE A 51 1.61 -6.36 7.68
CA ILE A 51 2.85 -7.10 7.41
C ILE A 51 3.59 -7.36 8.72
N SER A 52 4.22 -8.53 8.84
CA SER A 52 5.10 -8.87 9.94
C SER A 52 6.54 -8.52 9.60
N ILE A 53 7.22 -7.86 10.54
CA ILE A 53 8.64 -7.49 10.46
C ILE A 53 9.36 -8.29 11.54
N ARG A 54 10.45 -8.96 11.18
CA ARG A 54 11.26 -9.75 12.10
C ARG A 54 12.45 -8.94 12.59
N LEU A 55 12.69 -8.94 13.90
CA LEU A 55 13.88 -8.36 14.50
C LEU A 55 15.00 -9.41 14.66
N ALA A 56 16.20 -8.97 14.92
CA ALA A 56 17.39 -9.82 15.09
C ALA A 56 17.25 -10.85 16.23
N ASP A 57 16.53 -10.51 17.28
CA ASP A 57 16.21 -11.37 18.42
C ASP A 57 15.08 -12.38 18.12
N ALA A 58 14.67 -12.52 16.85
CA ALA A 58 13.55 -13.30 16.37
C ALA A 58 12.16 -12.82 16.81
N SER A 59 12.06 -11.76 17.60
CA SER A 59 10.78 -11.14 17.92
C SER A 59 10.14 -10.50 16.67
N LYS A 60 8.83 -10.29 16.72
CA LYS A 60 8.07 -9.75 15.57
C LYS A 60 7.42 -8.43 15.93
N LEU A 61 7.43 -7.53 14.96
CA LEU A 61 6.56 -6.36 14.94
C LEU A 61 5.47 -6.56 13.90
N ARG A 62 4.31 -5.99 14.15
CA ARG A 62 3.26 -5.82 13.14
C ARG A 62 3.34 -4.40 12.60
N MET A 63 3.12 -4.25 11.32
CA MET A 63 2.99 -2.96 10.66
C MET A 63 1.67 -2.92 9.91
N LEU A 64 0.85 -1.93 10.22
CA LEU A 64 -0.32 -1.57 9.44
C LEU A 64 0.13 -0.60 8.34
N SER A 65 -0.02 -1.02 7.10
CA SER A 65 0.25 -0.23 5.90
C SER A 65 -1.07 0.32 5.37
N VAL A 66 -1.08 1.58 4.96
CA VAL A 66 -2.24 2.24 4.33
C VAL A 66 -1.78 2.94 3.06
N LEU A 67 -2.40 2.63 1.92
CA LEU A 67 -2.06 3.20 0.62
C LEU A 67 -3.29 3.80 -0.05
N ASP A 68 -3.10 4.93 -0.71
CA ASP A 68 -4.05 5.45 -1.68
C ASP A 68 -3.85 4.73 -3.03
N GLU A 69 -4.86 4.01 -3.50
CA GLU A 69 -4.74 3.19 -4.71
C GLU A 69 -4.58 4.01 -5.99
N TYR A 70 -5.08 5.25 -6.03
CA TYR A 70 -4.96 6.11 -7.20
C TYR A 70 -3.54 6.66 -7.33
N SER A 71 -3.08 7.37 -6.33
CA SER A 71 -1.75 8.01 -6.33
C SER A 71 -0.61 7.04 -6.03
N ARG A 72 -0.89 5.85 -5.50
CA ARG A 72 0.10 4.89 -4.94
C ARG A 72 0.81 5.41 -3.71
N PHE A 73 0.36 6.52 -3.17
CA PHE A 73 0.98 7.13 -2.00
C PHE A 73 0.83 6.23 -0.77
N ALA A 74 1.95 5.90 -0.16
CA ALA A 74 2.01 5.15 1.08
C ALA A 74 1.97 6.12 2.27
N MET A 75 0.96 5.99 3.11
CA MET A 75 0.81 6.83 4.30
C MET A 75 1.76 6.37 5.42
N PRO A 76 2.05 7.25 6.42
CA PRO A 76 2.82 6.84 7.58
C PRO A 76 2.25 5.57 8.21
N PRO A 77 3.05 4.52 8.45
CA PRO A 77 2.58 3.26 8.96
C PRO A 77 2.41 3.29 10.49
N LEU A 78 1.58 2.40 11.03
CA LEU A 78 1.59 2.08 12.45
C LEU A 78 2.43 0.81 12.66
N ILE A 79 3.52 0.92 13.45
CA ILE A 79 4.43 -0.21 13.73
C ILE A 79 4.48 -0.44 15.23
N ASP A 80 4.07 -1.64 15.67
CA ASP A 80 4.12 -2.03 17.08
C ASP A 80 4.17 -3.56 17.21
N ARG A 81 4.41 -4.06 18.43
CA ARG A 81 4.35 -5.50 18.74
C ARG A 81 2.93 -6.03 18.64
N SER A 82 1.94 -5.21 19.01
CA SER A 82 0.51 -5.53 18.94
C SER A 82 -0.28 -4.33 18.46
N ILE A 83 -1.19 -4.56 17.52
CA ILE A 83 -2.06 -3.51 16.95
C ILE A 83 -3.51 -4.03 16.98
N PRO A 84 -4.20 -3.89 18.11
CA PRO A 84 -5.61 -4.24 18.22
C PRO A 84 -6.51 -3.22 17.51
N ALA A 85 -7.77 -3.58 17.24
CA ALA A 85 -8.72 -2.75 16.49
C ALA A 85 -8.85 -1.29 16.98
N PRO A 86 -8.87 -0.96 18.29
CA PRO A 86 -8.86 0.43 18.72
C PRO A 86 -7.65 1.23 18.24
N ARG A 87 -6.48 0.59 18.21
CA ARG A 87 -5.24 1.23 17.69
C ARG A 87 -5.32 1.48 16.18
N VAL A 88 -5.99 0.59 15.44
CA VAL A 88 -6.29 0.78 14.00
C VAL A 88 -7.18 2.01 13.82
N VAL A 89 -8.28 2.12 14.58
CA VAL A 89 -9.19 3.27 14.54
C VAL A 89 -8.46 4.58 14.83
N ASP A 90 -7.66 4.63 15.88
CA ASP A 90 -6.90 5.84 16.27
C ASP A 90 -5.88 6.24 15.20
N HIS A 91 -5.25 5.25 14.57
CA HIS A 91 -4.31 5.51 13.49
C HIS A 91 -5.03 6.04 12.24
N LEU A 92 -6.10 5.40 11.80
CA LEU A 92 -6.90 5.86 10.66
C LEU A 92 -7.47 7.26 10.91
N ARG A 93 -7.91 7.57 12.15
CA ARG A 93 -8.37 8.91 12.51
C ARG A 93 -7.30 9.99 12.30
N LYS A 94 -6.03 9.67 12.63
CA LYS A 94 -4.90 10.57 12.35
C LYS A 94 -4.67 10.73 10.85
N LEU A 95 -4.70 9.63 10.10
CA LEU A 95 -4.52 9.67 8.66
C LEU A 95 -5.64 10.45 7.97
N PHE A 96 -6.90 10.29 8.40
CA PHE A 96 -8.04 11.04 7.85
C PHE A 96 -7.90 12.55 8.05
N ARG A 97 -7.37 12.98 9.20
CA ARG A 97 -7.10 14.40 9.47
C ARG A 97 -5.99 14.96 8.57
N LEU A 98 -4.95 14.17 8.30
CA LEU A 98 -3.79 14.62 7.53
C LEU A 98 -4.00 14.52 6.02
N TYR A 99 -4.72 13.50 5.58
CA TYR A 99 -4.78 13.15 4.16
C TYR A 99 -6.20 13.18 3.57
N GLY A 100 -7.21 13.49 4.36
CA GLY A 100 -8.60 13.47 3.97
C GLY A 100 -9.25 12.10 4.16
N ILE A 101 -10.59 12.07 4.09
CA ILE A 101 -11.40 10.86 4.27
C ILE A 101 -11.58 10.20 2.91
N PRO A 102 -11.27 8.89 2.75
CA PRO A 102 -11.50 8.20 1.50
C PRO A 102 -12.98 7.89 1.28
N THR A 103 -13.38 7.74 0.03
CA THR A 103 -14.73 7.27 -0.30
C THR A 103 -14.91 5.81 0.13
N ARG A 104 -13.87 4.99 -0.07
CA ARG A 104 -13.89 3.55 0.20
C ARG A 104 -12.61 3.09 0.86
N ILE A 105 -12.72 2.07 1.70
CA ILE A 105 -11.58 1.35 2.26
C ILE A 105 -11.68 -0.13 1.89
N ARG A 106 -10.56 -0.69 1.46
CA ARG A 106 -10.41 -2.10 1.13
C ARG A 106 -9.44 -2.79 2.07
N SER A 107 -9.81 -3.96 2.59
CA SER A 107 -8.96 -4.81 3.44
C SER A 107 -9.26 -6.28 3.24
N ASP A 108 -8.42 -7.13 3.78
CA ASP A 108 -8.79 -8.52 4.01
C ASP A 108 -9.83 -8.65 5.14
N ASN A 109 -10.23 -9.89 5.46
CA ASN A 109 -11.17 -10.21 6.54
C ASN A 109 -10.46 -10.43 7.88
N GLY A 110 -9.33 -9.79 8.13
CA GLY A 110 -8.63 -9.89 9.41
C GLY A 110 -9.53 -9.47 10.59
N PRO A 111 -9.41 -10.13 11.75
CA PRO A 111 -10.29 -9.87 12.90
C PRO A 111 -10.23 -8.41 13.37
N GLU A 112 -9.11 -7.73 13.19
CA GLU A 112 -8.96 -6.31 13.53
C GLU A 112 -9.73 -5.39 12.58
N PHE A 113 -9.98 -5.85 11.33
CA PHE A 113 -10.64 -5.09 10.28
C PHE A 113 -12.15 -5.29 10.26
N VAL A 114 -12.60 -6.49 10.64
CA VAL A 114 -14.04 -6.79 10.77
C VAL A 114 -14.60 -6.42 12.14
N ALA A 115 -13.77 -5.93 13.06
CA ALA A 115 -14.19 -5.51 14.39
C ALA A 115 -15.30 -4.46 14.30
N GLU A 116 -16.38 -4.66 15.03
CA GLU A 116 -17.54 -3.78 15.02
C GLU A 116 -17.21 -2.32 15.30
N ALA A 117 -16.26 -2.06 16.21
CA ALA A 117 -15.80 -0.72 16.54
C ALA A 117 -15.21 0.02 15.32
N LEU A 118 -14.48 -0.69 14.45
CA LEU A 118 -13.90 -0.10 13.25
C LEU A 118 -14.96 0.11 12.17
N THR A 119 -15.76 -0.92 11.89
CA THR A 119 -16.78 -0.88 10.82
C THR A 119 -17.86 0.15 11.13
N SER A 120 -18.36 0.20 12.38
CA SER A 120 -19.34 1.20 12.82
C SER A 120 -18.77 2.61 12.70
N TRP A 121 -17.53 2.84 13.14
CA TRP A 121 -16.89 4.16 13.02
C TRP A 121 -16.72 4.59 11.56
N LEU A 122 -16.29 3.72 10.66
CA LEU A 122 -16.17 4.01 9.23
C LEU A 122 -17.55 4.34 8.61
N THR A 123 -18.59 3.60 8.99
CA THR A 123 -19.96 3.84 8.54
C THR A 123 -20.48 5.21 8.98
N THR A 124 -20.18 5.67 10.22
CA THR A 124 -20.59 7.00 10.68
C THR A 124 -19.94 8.14 9.89
N LEU A 125 -18.80 7.87 9.27
CA LEU A 125 -18.08 8.82 8.40
C LEU A 125 -18.49 8.71 6.92
N GLY A 126 -19.41 7.82 6.57
CA GLY A 126 -19.82 7.58 5.20
C GLY A 126 -18.78 6.84 4.35
N VAL A 127 -17.80 6.18 4.99
CA VAL A 127 -16.76 5.42 4.29
C VAL A 127 -17.28 4.01 3.99
N GLU A 128 -17.31 3.65 2.71
CA GLU A 128 -17.69 2.30 2.29
C GLU A 128 -16.58 1.29 2.59
N THR A 129 -16.87 0.28 3.40
CA THR A 129 -15.93 -0.80 3.70
C THR A 129 -16.11 -1.94 2.71
N ARG A 130 -15.03 -2.32 2.03
CA ARG A 130 -15.02 -3.46 1.09
C ARG A 130 -14.03 -4.52 1.57
N PHE A 131 -14.58 -5.64 2.00
CA PHE A 131 -13.79 -6.81 2.36
C PHE A 131 -13.48 -7.65 1.11
N ILE A 132 -12.21 -8.04 1.00
CA ILE A 132 -11.73 -8.91 -0.07
C ILE A 132 -12.33 -10.29 0.10
N LYS A 133 -12.84 -10.87 -0.97
CA LYS A 133 -13.38 -12.24 -0.93
C LYS A 133 -12.26 -13.25 -0.63
N PRO A 134 -12.53 -14.28 0.17
CA PRO A 134 -11.61 -15.40 0.33
C PRO A 134 -11.16 -15.93 -1.04
N ALA A 135 -9.88 -16.27 -1.17
CA ALA A 135 -9.26 -16.74 -2.41
C ALA A 135 -9.24 -15.73 -3.58
N SER A 136 -9.33 -14.42 -3.30
CA SER A 136 -9.24 -13.36 -4.31
C SER A 136 -8.03 -12.43 -4.08
N PRO A 137 -6.77 -12.94 -4.07
CA PRO A 137 -5.58 -12.14 -3.76
C PRO A 137 -5.37 -10.97 -4.73
N TRP A 138 -5.88 -11.08 -5.95
CA TRP A 138 -5.80 -9.98 -6.91
C TRP A 138 -6.57 -8.71 -6.49
N GLU A 139 -7.50 -8.83 -5.54
CA GLU A 139 -8.24 -7.68 -5.01
C GLU A 139 -7.37 -6.83 -4.06
N ASN A 140 -6.33 -7.41 -3.45
CA ASN A 140 -5.36 -6.71 -2.59
C ASN A 140 -4.00 -6.47 -3.26
N ALA A 141 -3.92 -6.67 -4.57
CA ALA A 141 -2.67 -6.65 -5.32
C ALA A 141 -1.85 -5.35 -5.16
N TYR A 142 -2.47 -4.24 -4.76
CA TYR A 142 -1.78 -2.97 -4.57
C TYR A 142 -0.88 -2.99 -3.34
N VAL A 143 -1.45 -3.32 -2.19
CA VAL A 143 -0.69 -3.38 -0.93
C VAL A 143 0.25 -4.58 -0.91
N GLU A 144 -0.15 -5.72 -1.47
CA GLU A 144 0.73 -6.89 -1.60
C GLU A 144 1.98 -6.57 -2.44
N THR A 145 1.80 -5.94 -3.61
CA THR A 145 2.93 -5.51 -4.46
C THR A 145 3.82 -4.49 -3.74
N TRP A 146 3.24 -3.64 -2.92
CA TRP A 146 3.98 -2.67 -2.13
C TRP A 146 4.77 -3.36 -1.01
N HIS A 147 4.16 -4.32 -0.30
CA HIS A 147 4.83 -5.15 0.71
C HIS A 147 6.01 -5.94 0.11
N ASP A 148 5.83 -6.51 -1.08
CA ASP A 148 6.90 -7.24 -1.77
C ASP A 148 8.09 -6.33 -2.11
N LYS A 149 7.82 -5.08 -2.49
CA LYS A 149 8.86 -4.09 -2.71
C LYS A 149 9.59 -3.73 -1.42
N LEU A 150 8.85 -3.41 -0.35
CA LEU A 150 9.44 -3.12 0.94
C LEU A 150 10.32 -4.28 1.43
N ARG A 151 9.83 -5.52 1.33
CA ARG A 151 10.63 -6.71 1.69
C ARG A 151 11.88 -6.82 0.84
N THR A 152 11.75 -6.75 -0.48
CA THR A 152 12.84 -7.01 -1.41
C THR A 152 13.89 -5.88 -1.43
N GLU A 153 13.47 -4.65 -1.22
CA GLU A 153 14.35 -3.48 -1.37
C GLU A 153 14.93 -3.02 -0.03
N LYS A 154 14.34 -3.46 1.10
CA LYS A 154 14.77 -2.98 2.40
C LYS A 154 14.82 -4.08 3.47
N LEU A 155 13.72 -4.75 3.77
CA LEU A 155 13.66 -5.64 4.94
C LEU A 155 14.52 -6.90 4.81
N ASN A 156 14.76 -7.40 3.60
CA ASN A 156 15.58 -8.60 3.39
C ASN A 156 17.08 -8.33 3.52
N ASP A 157 17.49 -7.08 3.33
CA ASP A 157 18.91 -6.68 3.33
C ASP A 157 19.32 -6.04 4.67
N GLU A 158 18.36 -5.76 5.57
CA GLU A 158 18.60 -5.09 6.84
C GLU A 158 18.45 -6.03 8.03
N VAL A 159 19.40 -5.94 8.97
CA VAL A 159 19.31 -6.61 10.27
C VAL A 159 18.76 -5.62 11.28
N LEU A 160 17.45 -5.65 11.49
CA LEU A 160 16.77 -4.74 12.40
C LEU A 160 16.92 -5.22 13.84
N ILE A 161 17.55 -4.43 14.71
CA ILE A 161 17.85 -4.81 16.09
C ILE A 161 16.74 -4.35 17.04
N THR A 162 16.23 -3.14 16.85
CA THR A 162 15.24 -2.54 17.76
C THR A 162 13.98 -2.11 17.04
N PRO A 163 12.83 -2.01 17.75
CA PRO A 163 11.62 -1.42 17.19
C PRO A 163 11.78 0.04 16.74
N ALA A 164 12.65 0.81 17.38
CA ALA A 164 12.93 2.20 17.00
C ALA A 164 13.66 2.27 15.66
N GLU A 165 14.68 1.44 15.50
CA GLU A 165 15.41 1.30 14.24
C GLU A 165 14.51 0.84 13.10
N ALA A 166 13.67 -0.19 13.34
CA ALA A 166 12.72 -0.65 12.34
C ALA A 166 11.77 0.48 11.87
N ARG A 167 11.28 1.31 12.80
CA ARG A 167 10.45 2.47 12.44
C ARG A 167 11.21 3.48 11.59
N LEU A 168 12.45 3.80 11.97
CA LEU A 168 13.29 4.77 11.25
C LEU A 168 13.54 4.29 9.80
N VAL A 169 14.05 3.06 9.66
CA VAL A 169 14.42 2.45 8.38
C VAL A 169 13.21 2.36 7.42
N ILE A 170 12.05 1.97 7.96
CA ILE A 170 10.84 1.84 7.15
C ILE A 170 10.27 3.21 6.77
N THR A 171 10.30 4.19 7.69
CA THR A 171 9.81 5.53 7.40
C THR A 171 10.67 6.21 6.33
N ASP A 172 11.98 6.09 6.40
CA ASP A 172 12.92 6.59 5.39
C ASP A 172 12.66 5.94 4.02
N TRP A 173 12.48 4.63 3.97
CA TRP A 173 12.15 3.96 2.72
C TRP A 173 10.79 4.41 2.15
N ILE A 174 9.77 4.63 2.99
CA ILE A 174 8.46 5.13 2.57
C ILE A 174 8.58 6.55 2.03
N ASP A 175 9.38 7.39 2.65
CA ASP A 175 9.63 8.75 2.19
C ASP A 175 10.27 8.75 0.79
N HIS A 176 11.34 7.99 0.62
CA HIS A 176 11.97 7.78 -0.68
C HIS A 176 11.00 7.19 -1.72
N TYR A 177 10.17 6.18 -1.32
CA TYR A 177 9.17 5.59 -2.20
C TYR A 177 8.15 6.63 -2.69
N ASN A 178 7.71 7.53 -1.83
CA ASN A 178 6.72 8.54 -2.14
C ASN A 178 7.26 9.72 -2.95
N HIS A 179 8.48 10.20 -2.65
CA HIS A 179 8.98 11.47 -3.15
C HIS A 179 10.01 11.34 -4.27
N ASP A 180 10.80 10.28 -4.27
CA ASP A 180 11.93 10.15 -5.20
C ASP A 180 11.74 9.06 -6.25
N ARG A 181 10.90 8.05 -5.96
CA ARG A 181 10.76 6.91 -6.84
C ARG A 181 9.76 7.15 -7.97
N PRO A 182 10.18 7.11 -9.26
CA PRO A 182 9.25 7.20 -10.38
C PRO A 182 8.49 5.88 -10.57
N HIS A 183 7.19 5.96 -10.82
CA HIS A 183 6.34 4.82 -11.05
C HIS A 183 5.89 4.73 -12.51
N SER A 184 6.13 3.59 -13.16
CA SER A 184 5.75 3.38 -14.55
C SER A 184 4.24 3.54 -14.81
N ARG A 185 3.40 3.17 -13.82
CA ARG A 185 1.93 3.31 -13.90
C ARG A 185 1.43 4.72 -13.58
N LEU A 186 2.31 5.64 -13.21
CA LEU A 186 2.04 7.05 -12.93
C LEU A 186 2.78 7.95 -13.92
N ASP A 187 2.98 7.48 -15.15
CA ASP A 187 3.73 8.21 -16.19
C ASP A 187 5.11 8.68 -15.70
N ARG A 188 5.78 7.82 -14.93
CA ARG A 188 7.07 8.09 -14.29
C ARG A 188 7.07 9.22 -13.25
N LYS A 189 5.90 9.67 -12.82
CA LYS A 189 5.76 10.57 -11.67
C LYS A 189 5.88 9.81 -10.36
N THR A 190 6.20 10.53 -9.29
CA THR A 190 6.22 9.99 -7.94
C THR A 190 4.81 9.94 -7.34
N PRO A 191 4.53 9.07 -6.36
CA PRO A 191 3.25 9.04 -5.65
C PRO A 191 2.87 10.39 -5.05
N ALA A 192 3.83 11.10 -4.45
CA ALA A 192 3.63 12.41 -3.87
C ALA A 192 3.24 13.46 -4.93
N ALA A 193 3.91 13.46 -6.09
CA ALA A 193 3.56 14.38 -7.17
C ALA A 193 2.13 14.21 -7.66
N ILE A 194 1.65 12.96 -7.78
CA ILE A 194 0.25 12.68 -8.16
C ILE A 194 -0.72 13.12 -7.06
N ARG A 195 -0.40 12.79 -5.80
CA ARG A 195 -1.27 13.11 -4.68
C ARG A 195 -1.46 14.60 -4.49
N TYR A 196 -0.38 15.36 -4.47
CA TYR A 196 -0.44 16.80 -4.18
C TYR A 196 -0.96 17.61 -5.37
N ALA A 197 -0.65 17.24 -6.62
CA ALA A 197 -1.25 17.88 -7.79
C ALA A 197 -2.79 17.77 -7.82
N ALA A 198 -3.36 16.70 -7.26
CA ALA A 198 -4.81 16.53 -7.19
C ALA A 198 -5.46 17.36 -6.08
N VAL A 199 -4.70 17.73 -5.03
CA VAL A 199 -5.19 18.57 -3.92
C VAL A 199 -5.13 20.05 -4.30
N ASP A 200 -4.15 20.45 -5.09
CA ASP A 200 -3.97 21.85 -5.54
C ASP A 200 -4.91 22.27 -6.67
N THR A 201 -5.70 21.33 -7.22
CA THR A 201 -6.74 21.68 -8.20
C THR A 201 -8.01 22.10 -7.45
N PRO A 202 -8.36 23.40 -7.42
CA PRO A 202 -9.62 23.84 -6.83
C PRO A 202 -10.77 23.14 -7.54
N THR A 203 -11.63 22.47 -6.79
CA THR A 203 -12.91 22.00 -7.31
C THR A 203 -13.69 23.26 -7.68
N LEU A 204 -13.72 23.61 -8.96
CA LEU A 204 -14.67 24.63 -9.46
C LEU A 204 -16.07 24.08 -9.22
N THR A 205 -16.60 24.37 -8.06
CA THR A 205 -18.04 24.29 -7.82
C THR A 205 -18.67 25.30 -8.77
N GLN A 206 -19.31 24.82 -9.83
CA GLN A 206 -20.19 25.64 -10.63
C GLN A 206 -21.25 26.20 -9.66
N VAL A 207 -21.08 27.44 -9.29
CA VAL A 207 -22.19 28.23 -8.74
C VAL A 207 -23.07 28.50 -9.94
N ASP A 208 -24.16 27.77 -10.03
CA ASP A 208 -25.26 28.09 -10.94
C ASP A 208 -25.70 29.53 -10.73
N GLN A 209 -25.51 30.32 -11.78
CA GLN A 209 -26.20 31.58 -11.93
C GLN A 209 -27.66 31.25 -12.29
N THR A 210 -28.55 31.53 -11.40
CA THR A 210 -29.96 31.85 -11.69
C THR A 210 -30.43 32.99 -10.79
#